data_ac9e96aec08e7f6ed0583b97bb323edb
#
_entry.id   ac9e96aec08e7f6ed0583b97bb323edb
#
_cell.length_a   1.000
_cell.length_b   1.000
_cell.length_c   1.000
_cell.angle_alpha   90.00
_cell.angle_beta   90.00
_cell.angle_gamma   90.00
#
_symmetry.space_group_name_H-M   'P 1'
#
loop_
_entity.id
_entity.type
_entity.pdbx_description
1 polymer ?
#
loop_
_entity_poly.entity_id
_entity_poly.type
_entity_poly.pdbx_seq_one_letter_code
_entity_poly.pdbx_strand_id
1 'polypeptide(L)'
;MKYFAIILLLIAQSCQKPIKTENASSYIFTWVKDENDWNSDYIAVINSNPNDRGYGSLVSTLPVGYSDINAHHSEHRFHEIKELFVNGFSGGRSFIVDLNEPENPKLKKTFTNIREYTFPHSFERLPSGNVLATFQTVGQGNNEVGGLVEISPDGDFVRSSNASDPQVAEFIRPYSLAILPEIDRVISTSADMKQKDLSNVVQVWRLSDLSLIKTM
;
A
#
# COMPACT_ATOMS: atom_id res chain seq x y z
N MET A 1 -61.31 8.33 -39.75
CA MET A 1 -60.79 8.86 -38.49
C MET A 1 -59.42 8.20 -38.27
N LYS A 2 -58.34 8.95 -38.43
CA LYS A 2 -56.96 8.44 -38.22
C LYS A 2 -56.48 8.90 -36.83
N TYR A 3 -56.22 7.96 -35.95
CA TYR A 3 -55.63 8.23 -34.64
C TYR A 3 -54.12 8.39 -34.77
N PHE A 4 -53.61 9.60 -34.49
CA PHE A 4 -52.17 9.88 -34.33
C PHE A 4 -51.82 9.54 -32.86
N ALA A 5 -51.01 8.55 -32.68
CA ALA A 5 -50.38 8.24 -31.34
C ALA A 5 -49.14 9.10 -31.20
N ILE A 6 -49.16 10.02 -30.25
CA ILE A 6 -47.95 10.81 -29.86
C ILE A 6 -47.21 9.98 -28.84
N ILE A 7 -46.02 9.47 -29.21
CA ILE A 7 -45.10 8.81 -28.26
C ILE A 7 -44.31 9.92 -27.59
N LEU A 8 -44.56 10.15 -26.32
CA LEU A 8 -43.76 11.05 -25.46
C LEU A 8 -42.49 10.35 -25.04
N LEU A 9 -41.37 10.74 -25.62
CA LEU A 9 -40.05 10.24 -25.22
C LEU A 9 -39.61 10.96 -23.94
N LEU A 10 -39.76 10.32 -22.79
CA LEU A 10 -39.18 10.80 -21.52
C LEU A 10 -37.67 10.57 -21.53
N ILE A 11 -36.92 11.63 -21.83
CA ILE A 11 -35.47 11.66 -21.62
C ILE A 11 -35.24 11.78 -20.10
N ALA A 12 -34.95 10.67 -19.46
CA ALA A 12 -34.44 10.68 -18.09
C ALA A 12 -33.03 11.30 -18.11
N GLN A 13 -32.93 12.59 -17.84
CA GLN A 13 -31.66 13.21 -17.50
C GLN A 13 -31.20 12.61 -16.17
N SER A 14 -30.30 11.65 -16.27
CA SER A 14 -29.49 11.18 -15.15
C SER A 14 -28.72 12.39 -14.61
N CYS A 15 -29.19 12.97 -13.55
CA CYS A 15 -28.48 13.99 -12.80
C CYS A 15 -27.30 13.31 -12.11
N GLN A 16 -26.19 13.12 -12.82
CA GLN A 16 -24.94 12.78 -12.19
C GLN A 16 -24.58 13.96 -11.27
N LYS A 17 -24.69 13.73 -9.96
CA LYS A 17 -24.11 14.66 -8.98
C LYS A 17 -22.66 14.89 -9.41
N PRO A 18 -22.21 16.17 -9.52
CA PRO A 18 -20.82 16.42 -9.78
C PRO A 18 -20.03 15.70 -8.70
N ILE A 19 -19.14 14.80 -9.10
CA ILE A 19 -18.13 14.23 -8.21
C ILE A 19 -17.41 15.46 -7.66
N LYS A 20 -17.57 15.74 -6.35
CA LYS A 20 -16.70 16.67 -5.68
C LYS A 20 -15.30 16.14 -5.93
N THR A 21 -14.55 16.80 -6.78
CA THR A 21 -13.11 16.67 -6.83
C THR A 21 -12.64 17.21 -5.49
N GLU A 22 -12.53 16.33 -4.49
CA GLU A 22 -11.65 16.58 -3.36
C GLU A 22 -10.33 17.03 -3.98
N ASN A 23 -9.74 18.07 -3.43
CA ASN A 23 -8.54 18.71 -3.96
C ASN A 23 -7.54 17.64 -4.38
N ALA A 24 -7.59 17.26 -5.66
CA ALA A 24 -6.67 16.28 -6.21
C ALA A 24 -5.27 16.83 -5.94
N SER A 25 -4.42 16.01 -5.35
CA SER A 25 -3.02 16.38 -5.19
C SER A 25 -2.50 16.87 -6.52
N SER A 26 -1.84 18.02 -6.53
CA SER A 26 -1.17 18.53 -7.73
C SER A 26 0.10 17.74 -8.06
N TYR A 27 0.36 16.64 -7.36
CA TYR A 27 1.57 15.85 -7.47
C TYR A 27 1.27 14.36 -7.55
N ILE A 28 2.11 13.65 -8.32
CA ILE A 28 2.24 12.20 -8.30
C ILE A 28 3.56 11.88 -7.57
N PHE A 29 3.50 10.94 -6.64
CA PHE A 29 4.68 10.42 -5.95
C PHE A 29 5.00 9.02 -6.49
N THR A 30 6.23 8.83 -6.93
CA THR A 30 6.68 7.57 -7.52
C THR A 30 7.87 7.04 -6.74
N TRP A 31 7.78 5.80 -6.29
CA TRP A 31 8.89 5.07 -5.71
C TRP A 31 9.73 4.47 -6.83
N VAL A 32 10.98 4.89 -6.96
CA VAL A 32 11.82 4.64 -8.14
C VAL A 32 13.09 3.89 -7.73
N LYS A 33 13.36 2.79 -8.43
CA LYS A 33 14.65 2.12 -8.39
C LYS A 33 15.65 2.90 -9.25
N ASP A 34 16.86 3.14 -8.73
CA ASP A 34 17.97 3.63 -9.54
C ASP A 34 18.47 2.52 -10.48
N GLU A 35 18.70 2.84 -11.74
CA GLU A 35 19.13 1.88 -12.75
C GLU A 35 20.54 1.32 -12.46
N ASN A 36 21.37 2.17 -11.89
CA ASN A 36 22.74 1.79 -11.53
C ASN A 36 22.78 1.49 -10.03
N ASP A 37 22.64 0.28 -9.58
CA ASP A 37 22.63 -0.16 -8.17
C ASP A 37 23.72 0.48 -7.24
N TRP A 38 24.42 1.48 -7.72
CA TRP A 38 25.41 2.30 -7.02
C TRP A 38 24.83 3.53 -6.34
N ASN A 39 23.70 4.04 -6.86
CA ASN A 39 23.02 5.20 -6.30
C ASN A 39 21.87 4.75 -5.41
N SER A 40 21.35 5.69 -4.65
CA SER A 40 20.17 5.45 -3.82
C SER A 40 18.91 5.38 -4.67
N ASP A 41 18.04 4.42 -4.38
CA ASP A 41 16.64 4.49 -4.78
C ASP A 41 16.00 5.77 -4.18
N TYR A 42 14.95 6.27 -4.80
CA TYR A 42 14.41 7.60 -4.45
C TYR A 42 12.91 7.73 -4.68
N ILE A 43 12.29 8.68 -3.98
CA ILE A 43 10.96 9.16 -4.31
C ILE A 43 11.10 10.27 -5.37
N ALA A 44 10.39 10.15 -6.48
CA ALA A 44 10.21 11.21 -7.46
C ALA A 44 8.87 11.91 -7.23
N VAL A 45 8.87 13.24 -7.26
CA VAL A 45 7.66 14.08 -7.19
C VAL A 45 7.44 14.71 -8.55
N ILE A 46 6.28 14.45 -9.13
CA ILE A 46 5.93 14.87 -10.48
C ILE A 46 4.72 15.80 -10.41
N ASN A 47 4.76 16.92 -11.12
CA ASN A 47 3.62 17.82 -11.22
C ASN A 47 2.49 17.16 -12.03
N SER A 48 1.34 16.98 -11.41
CA SER A 48 0.16 16.35 -12.00
C SER A 48 -0.99 17.35 -12.29
N ASN A 49 -0.75 18.65 -12.12
CA ASN A 49 -1.76 19.67 -12.42
C ASN A 49 -1.85 19.91 -13.92
N PRO A 50 -2.93 19.49 -14.62
CA PRO A 50 -3.05 19.64 -16.07
C PRO A 50 -3.17 21.10 -16.53
N ASN A 51 -3.42 22.03 -15.62
CA ASN A 51 -3.52 23.46 -15.91
C ASN A 51 -2.19 24.20 -15.69
N ASP A 52 -1.15 23.51 -15.19
CA ASP A 52 0.17 24.06 -14.98
C ASP A 52 1.05 23.86 -16.23
N ARG A 53 1.89 24.85 -16.56
CA ARG A 53 2.86 24.75 -17.66
C ARG A 53 3.91 23.65 -17.42
N GLY A 54 4.16 23.31 -16.16
CA GLY A 54 5.04 22.23 -15.72
C GLY A 54 4.36 20.86 -15.61
N TYR A 55 3.17 20.68 -16.15
CA TYR A 55 2.50 19.38 -16.12
C TYR A 55 3.41 18.24 -16.62
N GLY A 56 3.52 17.18 -15.83
CA GLY A 56 4.38 16.02 -16.13
C GLY A 56 5.87 16.24 -15.84
N SER A 57 6.30 17.42 -15.38
CA SER A 57 7.71 17.67 -15.04
C SER A 57 8.07 17.09 -13.67
N LEU A 58 9.33 16.69 -13.54
CA LEU A 58 9.93 16.34 -12.24
C LEU A 58 10.08 17.62 -11.40
N VAL A 59 9.49 17.61 -10.22
CA VAL A 59 9.52 18.73 -9.26
C VAL A 59 10.69 18.58 -8.29
N SER A 60 10.81 17.40 -7.69
CA SER A 60 11.87 17.10 -6.74
C SER A 60 12.15 15.59 -6.67
N THR A 61 13.27 15.22 -6.04
CA THR A 61 13.60 13.84 -5.69
C THR A 61 14.06 13.77 -4.25
N LEU A 62 13.71 12.66 -3.57
CA LEU A 62 14.22 12.33 -2.25
C LEU A 62 14.98 11.00 -2.33
N PRO A 63 16.32 10.99 -2.39
CA PRO A 63 17.10 9.78 -2.20
C PRO A 63 16.91 9.24 -0.77
N VAL A 64 16.69 7.91 -0.62
CA VAL A 64 16.50 7.31 0.70
C VAL A 64 17.80 6.90 1.40
N GLY A 65 18.95 7.14 0.77
CA GLY A 65 20.28 6.94 1.36
C GLY A 65 20.78 5.49 1.33
N TYR A 66 20.13 4.62 0.57
CA TYR A 66 20.52 3.21 0.41
C TYR A 66 20.51 2.83 -1.06
N SER A 67 21.56 2.18 -1.51
CA SER A 67 21.67 1.56 -2.84
C SER A 67 21.25 0.09 -2.77
N ASP A 68 20.91 -0.50 -3.92
CA ASP A 68 20.60 -1.93 -4.08
C ASP A 68 19.49 -2.44 -3.14
N ILE A 69 18.55 -1.57 -2.76
CA ILE A 69 17.38 -1.98 -1.98
C ILE A 69 16.22 -2.43 -2.86
N ASN A 70 16.26 -2.07 -4.14
CA ASN A 70 15.31 -2.49 -5.15
C ASN A 70 13.87 -2.03 -4.83
N ALA A 71 13.59 -0.75 -5.12
CA ALA A 71 12.28 -0.13 -4.91
C ALA A 71 11.14 -1.05 -5.39
N HIS A 72 10.17 -1.35 -4.53
CA HIS A 72 9.20 -2.42 -4.81
C HIS A 72 7.75 -1.96 -4.64
N HIS A 73 7.25 -1.85 -3.41
CA HIS A 73 5.87 -1.42 -3.15
C HIS A 73 5.79 -0.09 -2.43
N SER A 74 4.67 0.62 -2.66
CA SER A 74 4.22 1.76 -1.88
C SER A 74 2.77 1.57 -1.47
N GLU A 75 2.25 2.40 -0.59
CA GLU A 75 0.80 2.57 -0.44
C GLU A 75 0.19 2.97 -1.79
N HIS A 76 -1.01 2.45 -2.09
CA HIS A 76 -1.70 2.74 -3.35
C HIS A 76 -2.56 4.01 -3.31
N ARG A 77 -2.92 4.44 -2.10
CA ARG A 77 -3.78 5.61 -1.89
C ARG A 77 -3.05 6.64 -1.05
N PHE A 78 -3.03 7.87 -1.54
CA PHE A 78 -2.52 8.98 -0.77
C PHE A 78 -3.58 9.43 0.24
N HIS A 79 -3.19 9.54 1.50
CA HIS A 79 -4.06 9.92 2.59
C HIS A 79 -3.84 11.38 3.01
N GLU A 80 -4.79 11.98 3.73
CA GLU A 80 -4.69 13.34 4.25
C GLU A 80 -3.47 13.55 5.18
N ILE A 81 -2.99 12.49 5.81
CA ILE A 81 -1.79 12.49 6.68
C ILE A 81 -0.51 12.84 5.92
N LYS A 82 -0.52 12.76 4.59
CA LYS A 82 0.62 13.09 3.72
C LYS A 82 1.92 12.39 4.08
N GLU A 83 1.83 11.17 4.53
CA GLU A 83 2.93 10.24 4.72
C GLU A 83 2.79 9.08 3.75
N LEU A 84 3.91 8.55 3.30
CA LEU A 84 3.95 7.43 2.36
C LEU A 84 4.85 6.33 2.91
N PHE A 85 4.30 5.14 3.05
CA PHE A 85 5.07 3.93 3.33
C PHE A 85 5.52 3.29 2.02
N VAL A 86 6.81 3.00 1.93
CA VAL A 86 7.41 2.31 0.78
C VAL A 86 8.39 1.26 1.25
N ASN A 87 8.61 0.20 0.45
CA ASN A 87 9.62 -0.80 0.76
C ASN A 87 10.56 -1.07 -0.41
N GLY A 88 11.75 -1.55 -0.08
CA GLY A 88 12.67 -2.21 -1.00
C GLY A 88 12.56 -3.72 -0.89
N PHE A 89 12.69 -4.41 -2.02
CA PHE A 89 12.65 -5.86 -2.08
C PHE A 89 13.87 -6.52 -1.42
N SER A 90 15.07 -5.97 -1.68
CA SER A 90 16.30 -6.47 -1.15
C SER A 90 16.48 -6.06 0.32
N GLY A 91 16.79 -7.02 1.20
CA GLY A 91 17.06 -6.77 2.61
C GLY A 91 15.84 -6.38 3.46
N GLY A 92 14.61 -6.40 2.90
CA GLY A 92 13.36 -6.14 3.65
C GLY A 92 13.29 -4.76 4.29
N ARG A 93 13.92 -3.74 3.69
CA ARG A 93 13.96 -2.39 4.23
C ARG A 93 12.75 -1.58 3.79
N SER A 94 12.18 -0.82 4.72
CA SER A 94 11.05 0.07 4.47
C SER A 94 11.33 1.48 4.96
N PHE A 95 10.58 2.42 4.40
CA PHE A 95 10.73 3.84 4.67
C PHE A 95 9.36 4.48 4.88
N ILE A 96 9.34 5.49 5.74
CA ILE A 96 8.22 6.41 5.89
C ILE A 96 8.70 7.77 5.40
N VAL A 97 8.02 8.30 4.41
CA VAL A 97 8.35 9.58 3.77
C VAL A 97 7.29 10.61 4.18
N ASP A 98 7.74 11.76 4.67
CA ASP A 98 6.91 12.92 4.92
C ASP A 98 6.76 13.73 3.63
N LEU A 99 5.53 13.91 3.19
CA LEU A 99 5.12 14.62 1.97
C LEU A 99 4.29 15.87 2.27
N ASN A 100 4.37 16.43 3.50
CA ASN A 100 3.67 17.66 3.85
C ASN A 100 4.13 18.85 2.98
N GLU A 101 5.40 18.85 2.60
CA GLU A 101 6.00 19.76 1.64
C GLU A 101 6.40 18.96 0.39
N PRO A 102 5.50 18.76 -0.60
CA PRO A 102 5.79 17.91 -1.75
C PRO A 102 7.02 18.32 -2.56
N GLU A 103 7.33 19.60 -2.61
CA GLU A 103 8.52 20.13 -3.28
C GLU A 103 9.83 19.88 -2.49
N ASN A 104 9.71 19.50 -1.21
CA ASN A 104 10.82 19.22 -0.30
C ASN A 104 10.49 18.02 0.60
N PRO A 105 10.26 16.82 0.03
CA PRO A 105 9.92 15.63 0.80
C PRO A 105 11.06 15.26 1.75
N LYS A 106 10.73 14.61 2.87
CA LYS A 106 11.70 14.24 3.90
C LYS A 106 11.57 12.78 4.27
N LEU A 107 12.70 12.12 4.48
CA LEU A 107 12.71 10.79 5.08
C LEU A 107 12.41 10.93 6.58
N LYS A 108 11.29 10.34 7.02
CA LYS A 108 10.85 10.37 8.42
C LYS A 108 11.43 9.21 9.22
N LYS A 109 11.38 8.00 8.68
CA LYS A 109 11.83 6.79 9.37
C LYS A 109 12.30 5.74 8.39
N THR A 110 13.23 4.91 8.82
CA THR A 110 13.68 3.69 8.14
C THR A 110 13.58 2.53 9.10
N PHE A 111 13.08 1.38 8.66
CA PHE A 111 13.02 0.17 9.46
C PHE A 111 13.16 -1.09 8.61
N THR A 112 13.62 -2.19 9.22
CA THR A 112 13.72 -3.53 8.61
C THR A 112 12.80 -4.54 9.29
N ASN A 113 12.32 -4.19 10.47
CA ASN A 113 11.44 -5.03 11.27
C ASN A 113 10.54 -4.16 12.16
N ILE A 114 9.40 -4.72 12.49
CA ILE A 114 8.53 -4.22 13.56
C ILE A 114 8.39 -5.36 14.57
N ARG A 115 9.02 -5.20 15.73
CA ARG A 115 9.21 -6.29 16.69
C ARG A 115 9.88 -7.51 16.04
N GLU A 116 9.27 -8.70 16.17
CA GLU A 116 9.73 -9.96 15.57
C GLU A 116 9.44 -10.09 14.08
N TYR A 117 8.55 -9.28 13.51
CA TYR A 117 8.16 -9.34 12.11
C TYR A 117 9.19 -8.66 11.21
N THR A 118 9.60 -9.34 10.15
CA THR A 118 10.60 -8.88 9.19
C THR A 118 10.10 -9.03 7.75
N PHE A 119 10.77 -8.39 6.81
CA PHE A 119 10.40 -8.35 5.40
C PHE A 119 8.99 -7.82 5.16
N PRO A 120 8.71 -6.55 5.53
CA PRO A 120 7.45 -5.89 5.19
C PRO A 120 7.25 -5.84 3.69
N HIS A 121 6.01 -6.08 3.21
CA HIS A 121 5.78 -6.19 1.78
C HIS A 121 4.74 -5.19 1.26
N SER A 122 3.48 -5.29 1.66
CA SER A 122 2.41 -4.40 1.21
C SER A 122 1.86 -3.58 2.35
N PHE A 123 1.36 -2.39 2.03
CA PHE A 123 0.85 -1.41 2.98
C PHE A 123 -0.53 -0.92 2.56
N GLU A 124 -1.49 -0.89 3.49
CA GLU A 124 -2.81 -0.32 3.29
C GLU A 124 -3.18 0.60 4.46
N ARG A 125 -3.60 1.82 4.14
CA ARG A 125 -4.01 2.81 5.14
C ARG A 125 -5.38 2.50 5.70
N LEU A 126 -5.47 2.41 7.03
CA LEU A 126 -6.72 2.22 7.75
C LEU A 126 -7.48 3.54 7.92
N PRO A 127 -8.81 3.50 8.14
CA PRO A 127 -9.58 4.70 8.47
C PRO A 127 -9.10 5.43 9.73
N SER A 128 -8.40 4.75 10.63
CA SER A 128 -7.76 5.34 11.81
C SER A 128 -6.54 6.21 11.51
N GLY A 129 -6.00 6.13 10.29
CA GLY A 129 -4.73 6.72 9.89
C GLY A 129 -3.51 5.81 10.09
N ASN A 130 -3.64 4.70 10.83
CA ASN A 130 -2.60 3.68 10.92
C ASN A 130 -2.44 2.94 9.58
N VAL A 131 -1.37 2.19 9.43
CA VAL A 131 -1.10 1.35 8.26
C VAL A 131 -1.13 -0.11 8.67
N LEU A 132 -1.91 -0.91 7.98
CA LEU A 132 -1.83 -2.36 8.05
C LEU A 132 -0.85 -2.85 7.00
N ALA A 133 0.13 -3.63 7.42
CA ALA A 133 1.18 -4.15 6.56
C ALA A 133 1.24 -5.67 6.61
N THR A 134 1.57 -6.29 5.47
CA THR A 134 1.97 -7.70 5.42
C THR A 134 3.45 -7.81 5.70
N PHE A 135 3.82 -8.83 6.48
CA PHE A 135 5.21 -9.21 6.74
C PHE A 135 5.43 -10.65 6.33
N GLN A 136 6.49 -10.89 5.57
CA GLN A 136 6.78 -12.19 4.98
C GLN A 136 7.16 -13.25 6.01
N THR A 137 7.74 -12.85 7.15
CA THR A 137 8.22 -13.80 8.15
C THR A 137 8.32 -13.20 9.54
N VAL A 138 8.44 -14.08 10.52
CA VAL A 138 8.88 -13.78 11.87
C VAL A 138 10.35 -14.15 12.01
N GLY A 139 11.13 -13.35 12.73
CA GLY A 139 12.55 -13.61 13.00
C GLY A 139 13.48 -13.32 11.85
N GLN A 140 14.68 -13.88 11.91
CA GLN A 140 15.75 -13.63 10.96
C GLN A 140 15.71 -14.62 9.78
N GLY A 141 16.19 -14.17 8.61
CA GLY A 141 16.48 -15.06 7.49
C GLY A 141 15.30 -15.46 6.62
N ASN A 142 14.11 -14.91 6.83
CA ASN A 142 12.92 -15.19 6.02
C ASN A 142 12.60 -16.69 5.91
N ASN A 143 12.56 -17.42 7.03
CA ASN A 143 12.39 -18.87 7.09
C ASN A 143 11.15 -19.32 7.85
N GLU A 144 10.39 -18.39 8.41
CA GLU A 144 9.22 -18.68 9.25
C GLU A 144 7.94 -18.12 8.63
N VAL A 145 6.81 -18.48 9.21
CA VAL A 145 5.52 -17.91 8.83
C VAL A 145 5.50 -16.41 9.13
N GLY A 146 4.86 -15.65 8.26
CA GLY A 146 4.71 -14.21 8.41
C GLY A 146 3.47 -13.80 9.20
N GLY A 147 2.99 -12.59 8.93
CA GLY A 147 1.79 -12.07 9.60
C GLY A 147 1.34 -10.70 9.08
N LEU A 148 0.33 -10.18 9.75
CA LEU A 148 -0.16 -8.82 9.60
C LEU A 148 0.28 -7.98 10.78
N VAL A 149 0.72 -6.76 10.52
CA VAL A 149 1.14 -5.80 11.55
C VAL A 149 0.48 -4.46 11.29
N GLU A 150 -0.17 -3.90 12.29
CA GLU A 150 -0.65 -2.53 12.28
C GLU A 150 0.42 -1.60 12.86
N ILE A 151 0.72 -0.54 12.13
CA ILE A 151 1.80 0.41 12.38
C ILE A 151 1.21 1.81 12.44
N SER A 152 1.61 2.63 13.42
CA SER A 152 1.22 4.04 13.47
C SER A 152 1.84 4.84 12.32
N PRO A 153 1.35 6.06 12.03
CA PRO A 153 1.99 6.96 11.07
C PRO A 153 3.45 7.29 11.42
N ASP A 154 3.81 7.21 12.70
CA ASP A 154 5.19 7.40 13.17
C ASP A 154 6.06 6.14 13.04
N GLY A 155 5.49 5.05 12.54
CA GLY A 155 6.19 3.78 12.37
C GLY A 155 6.33 2.98 13.65
N ASP A 156 5.45 3.17 14.64
CA ASP A 156 5.43 2.42 15.87
C ASP A 156 4.44 1.26 15.81
N PHE A 157 4.79 0.18 16.50
CA PHE A 157 3.94 -1.00 16.59
C PHE A 157 2.62 -0.69 17.31
N VAL A 158 1.50 -1.13 16.75
CA VAL A 158 0.17 -1.05 17.38
C VAL A 158 -0.29 -2.46 17.79
N ARG A 159 -0.44 -3.36 16.84
CA ARG A 159 -0.83 -4.76 17.07
C ARG A 159 -0.40 -5.63 15.88
N SER A 160 -0.46 -6.93 16.05
CA SER A 160 -0.14 -7.90 15.00
C SER A 160 -0.94 -9.18 15.13
N SER A 161 -0.93 -9.98 14.08
CA SER A 161 -1.41 -11.35 14.08
C SER A 161 -0.53 -12.24 13.20
N ASN A 162 -0.17 -13.42 13.71
CA ASN A 162 0.61 -14.40 12.98
C ASN A 162 -0.28 -15.13 11.95
N ALA A 163 0.28 -15.43 10.77
CA ALA A 163 -0.44 -16.08 9.68
C ALA A 163 -0.52 -17.61 9.80
N SER A 164 0.01 -18.20 10.85
CA SER A 164 -0.03 -19.65 11.05
C SER A 164 -1.47 -20.18 11.06
N ASP A 165 -1.70 -21.26 10.35
CA ASP A 165 -2.92 -22.04 10.42
C ASP A 165 -2.54 -23.52 10.59
N PRO A 166 -2.87 -24.14 11.75
CA PRO A 166 -2.53 -25.54 12.02
C PRO A 166 -3.12 -26.55 11.02
N GLN A 167 -4.12 -26.13 10.24
CA GLN A 167 -4.76 -26.99 9.22
C GLN A 167 -4.04 -26.92 7.87
N VAL A 168 -3.06 -26.02 7.73
CA VAL A 168 -2.31 -25.79 6.49
C VAL A 168 -0.85 -26.12 6.75
N ALA A 169 -0.31 -27.08 5.99
CA ALA A 169 1.09 -27.52 6.13
C ALA A 169 2.11 -26.56 5.49
N GLU A 170 1.65 -25.63 4.68
CA GLU A 170 2.50 -24.69 3.94
C GLU A 170 2.93 -23.51 4.82
N PHE A 171 4.12 -22.99 4.54
CA PHE A 171 4.53 -21.72 5.12
C PHE A 171 3.72 -20.59 4.51
N ILE A 172 2.93 -19.91 5.35
CA ILE A 172 2.11 -18.79 4.92
C ILE A 172 2.92 -17.50 5.08
N ARG A 173 3.19 -16.88 3.94
CA ARG A 173 3.95 -15.63 3.84
C ARG A 173 3.06 -14.54 3.25
N PRO A 174 2.37 -13.76 4.09
CA PRO A 174 1.48 -12.71 3.60
C PRO A 174 2.20 -11.77 2.62
N TYR A 175 1.60 -11.62 1.43
CA TYR A 175 2.19 -10.90 0.32
C TYR A 175 1.47 -9.58 0.08
N SER A 176 0.26 -9.64 -0.45
CA SER A 176 -0.59 -8.47 -0.68
C SER A 176 -1.79 -8.50 0.26
N LEU A 177 -2.40 -7.36 0.50
CA LEU A 177 -3.61 -7.26 1.30
C LEU A 177 -4.63 -6.30 0.70
N ALA A 178 -5.89 -6.51 1.05
CA ALA A 178 -6.99 -5.59 0.81
C ALA A 178 -7.83 -5.47 2.09
N ILE A 179 -8.19 -4.26 2.46
CA ILE A 179 -9.07 -3.99 3.60
C ILE A 179 -10.49 -3.69 3.12
N LEU A 180 -11.46 -4.23 3.84
CA LEU A 180 -12.90 -4.09 3.59
C LEU A 180 -13.58 -3.65 4.89
N PRO A 181 -13.43 -2.35 5.26
CA PRO A 181 -13.90 -1.83 6.56
C PRO A 181 -15.42 -1.99 6.75
N GLU A 182 -16.20 -1.87 5.68
CA GLU A 182 -17.67 -1.92 5.73
C GLU A 182 -18.21 -3.27 6.22
N ILE A 183 -17.42 -4.33 6.07
CA ILE A 183 -17.76 -5.68 6.52
C ILE A 183 -16.77 -6.24 7.54
N ASP A 184 -15.88 -5.40 8.07
CA ASP A 184 -14.88 -5.78 9.07
C ASP A 184 -13.97 -6.92 8.61
N ARG A 185 -13.41 -6.82 7.39
CA ARG A 185 -12.55 -7.88 6.82
C ARG A 185 -11.24 -7.34 6.26
N VAL A 186 -10.25 -8.22 6.31
CA VAL A 186 -9.00 -8.12 5.56
C VAL A 186 -8.84 -9.42 4.77
N ILE A 187 -8.34 -9.31 3.56
CA ILE A 187 -7.91 -10.44 2.74
C ILE A 187 -6.41 -10.29 2.50
N SER A 188 -5.64 -11.34 2.73
CA SER A 188 -4.23 -11.40 2.34
C SER A 188 -3.97 -12.57 1.41
N THR A 189 -3.12 -12.34 0.42
CA THR A 189 -2.55 -13.41 -0.41
C THR A 189 -1.24 -13.89 0.21
N SER A 190 -0.69 -14.98 -0.26
CA SER A 190 0.61 -15.49 0.16
C SER A 190 1.52 -15.75 -1.03
N ALA A 191 2.81 -15.43 -0.90
CA ALA A 191 3.85 -15.78 -1.86
C ALA A 191 5.21 -15.84 -1.15
N ASP A 192 6.03 -16.84 -1.48
CA ASP A 192 7.40 -16.92 -1.00
C ASP A 192 8.33 -16.11 -1.91
N MET A 193 8.63 -14.88 -1.50
CA MET A 193 9.49 -13.99 -2.27
C MET A 193 10.95 -14.47 -2.32
N LYS A 194 11.40 -15.25 -1.35
CA LYS A 194 12.77 -15.79 -1.30
C LYS A 194 12.97 -16.90 -2.34
N GLN A 195 11.98 -17.79 -2.47
CA GLN A 195 12.05 -18.92 -3.42
C GLN A 195 11.38 -18.60 -4.76
N LYS A 196 10.72 -17.45 -4.86
CA LYS A 196 9.88 -17.06 -6.00
C LYS A 196 8.74 -18.05 -6.28
N ASP A 197 8.32 -18.77 -5.25
CA ASP A 197 7.20 -19.71 -5.34
C ASP A 197 5.90 -18.96 -5.10
N LEU A 198 4.93 -19.20 -5.96
CA LEU A 198 3.57 -18.72 -5.76
C LEU A 198 2.86 -19.69 -4.82
N SER A 199 2.44 -19.16 -3.67
CA SER A 199 1.54 -19.90 -2.79
C SER A 199 0.10 -19.80 -3.32
N ASN A 200 -0.66 -20.87 -3.17
CA ASN A 200 -2.09 -20.90 -3.50
C ASN A 200 -2.97 -20.49 -2.30
N VAL A 201 -2.39 -19.88 -1.30
CA VAL A 201 -3.09 -19.59 -0.05
C VAL A 201 -3.61 -18.16 -0.04
N VAL A 202 -4.89 -18.03 0.33
CA VAL A 202 -5.55 -16.76 0.64
C VAL A 202 -6.09 -16.85 2.06
N GLN A 203 -5.89 -15.81 2.86
CA GLN A 203 -6.40 -15.72 4.23
C GLN A 203 -7.41 -14.60 4.38
N VAL A 204 -8.47 -14.88 5.13
CA VAL A 204 -9.49 -13.90 5.53
C VAL A 204 -9.36 -13.65 7.02
N TRP A 205 -9.31 -12.39 7.39
CA TRP A 205 -9.11 -11.93 8.76
C TRP A 205 -10.25 -11.00 9.17
N ARG A 206 -10.48 -10.87 10.47
CA ARG A 206 -11.31 -9.81 11.02
C ARG A 206 -10.46 -8.55 11.16
N LEU A 207 -10.91 -7.43 10.60
CA LEU A 207 -10.16 -6.17 10.63
C LEU A 207 -10.05 -5.58 12.04
N SER A 208 -11.13 -5.69 12.84
CA SER A 208 -11.22 -5.06 14.15
C SER A 208 -10.22 -5.61 15.18
N ASP A 209 -9.85 -6.89 15.11
CA ASP A 209 -8.94 -7.54 16.06
C ASP A 209 -7.79 -8.33 15.41
N LEU A 210 -7.71 -8.35 14.08
CA LEU A 210 -6.77 -9.12 13.26
C LEU A 210 -6.84 -10.63 13.51
N SER A 211 -7.93 -11.18 14.04
CA SER A 211 -8.09 -12.63 14.18
C SER A 211 -8.23 -13.30 12.82
N LEU A 212 -7.48 -14.39 12.61
CA LEU A 212 -7.63 -15.23 11.41
C LEU A 212 -9.01 -15.91 11.44
N ILE A 213 -9.79 -15.72 10.37
CA ILE A 213 -11.11 -16.34 10.22
C ILE A 213 -11.00 -17.63 9.43
N LYS A 214 -10.24 -17.61 8.33
CA LYS A 214 -10.13 -18.74 7.42
C LYS A 214 -8.92 -18.65 6.53
N THR A 215 -8.31 -19.80 6.27
CA THR A 215 -7.34 -20.03 5.20
C THR A 215 -8.02 -20.84 4.08
N MET A 216 -7.76 -20.48 2.82
CA MET A 216 -8.33 -21.10 1.63
C MET A 216 -7.24 -21.39 0.60
#